data_c56a4c17e4b10946c36f8a8db44fd975
#
_entry.id   c56a4c17e4b10946c36f8a8db44fd975
#
_cell.length_a   1.000
_cell.length_b   1.000
_cell.length_c   1.000
_cell.angle_alpha   90.00
_cell.angle_beta   90.00
_cell.angle_gamma   90.00
#
_symmetry.space_group_name_H-M   'P 1'
#
loop_
_entity.id
_entity.type
_entity.pdbx_description
1 polymer ?
#
loop_
_entity_poly.entity_id
_entity_poly.type
_entity_poly.pdbx_seq_one_letter_code
_entity_poly.pdbx_strand_id
1 'polypeptide(L)'
;YPLLELSTLSDKYKGYIKDKLVAPVIADIESEVTKAKSIKRENASARYNAGVQLMNLAKNKLTELKKLLVGSDMRYQIIADKLGLEILQCGIDYYNNSEDADAAHKAMKLQSYAQSVVVGQMAKDRCKQNTDILKKIIAELPPMEVLEEDKIINRTLKSFAVQVKTKKLERARYYGLPETSVDDL
;
A
#
# COMPACT_ATOMS: atom_id res chain seq x y z
N TYR A 1 7.82 -26.60 17.41
CA TYR A 1 8.51 -27.61 16.55
C TYR A 1 9.28 -28.58 17.45
N PRO A 2 8.69 -29.72 17.81
CA PRO A 2 9.29 -30.67 18.77
C PRO A 2 10.69 -31.16 18.41
N LEU A 3 10.97 -31.29 17.10
CA LEU A 3 12.27 -31.74 16.59
C LEU A 3 13.43 -30.77 16.89
N LEU A 4 13.15 -29.47 17.11
CA LEU A 4 14.17 -28.46 17.44
C LEU A 4 14.48 -28.43 18.94
N GLU A 5 13.61 -29.03 19.78
CA GLU A 5 13.76 -29.07 21.24
C GLU A 5 14.52 -30.31 21.72
N LEU A 6 14.84 -31.25 20.82
CA LEU A 6 15.62 -32.44 21.16
C LEU A 6 17.05 -32.05 21.54
N SER A 7 17.37 -32.11 22.83
CA SER A 7 18.69 -31.79 23.38
C SER A 7 19.83 -32.64 22.80
N THR A 8 19.49 -33.81 22.28
CA THR A 8 20.43 -34.79 21.71
C THR A 8 20.88 -34.48 20.28
N LEU A 9 20.19 -33.54 19.58
CA LEU A 9 20.60 -33.17 18.24
C LEU A 9 21.76 -32.16 18.25
N SER A 10 22.82 -32.46 17.44
CA SER A 10 23.88 -31.47 17.25
C SER A 10 23.35 -30.18 16.61
N ASP A 11 24.00 -29.04 16.90
CA ASP A 11 23.56 -27.72 16.39
C ASP A 11 23.55 -27.66 14.84
N LYS A 12 24.40 -28.45 14.20
CA LYS A 12 24.40 -28.61 12.73
C LYS A 12 23.09 -29.20 12.22
N TYR A 13 22.57 -30.24 12.84
CA TYR A 13 21.28 -30.84 12.47
C TYR A 13 20.10 -29.98 12.80
N LYS A 14 20.14 -29.27 13.94
CA LYS A 14 19.12 -28.27 14.29
C LYS A 14 19.06 -27.15 13.24
N GLY A 15 20.23 -26.65 12.81
CA GLY A 15 20.32 -25.65 11.74
C GLY A 15 19.72 -26.16 10.42
N TYR A 16 20.03 -27.36 10.01
CA TYR A 16 19.50 -27.97 8.79
C TYR A 16 17.97 -28.14 8.83
N ILE A 17 17.43 -28.67 9.94
CA ILE A 17 15.99 -28.82 10.13
C ILE A 17 15.30 -27.46 10.08
N LYS A 18 15.86 -26.47 10.77
CA LYS A 18 15.37 -25.09 10.79
C LYS A 18 15.29 -24.51 9.37
N ASP A 19 16.34 -24.66 8.56
CA ASP A 19 16.37 -24.17 7.18
C ASP A 19 15.32 -24.86 6.30
N LYS A 20 15.11 -26.16 6.47
CA LYS A 20 14.06 -26.92 5.77
C LYS A 20 12.64 -26.50 6.14
N LEU A 21 12.43 -26.02 7.38
CA LEU A 21 11.13 -25.50 7.82
C LEU A 21 10.91 -24.05 7.38
N VAL A 22 11.96 -23.24 7.33
CA VAL A 22 11.90 -21.82 6.98
C VAL A 22 11.72 -21.60 5.48
N ALA A 23 12.42 -22.34 4.64
CA ALA A 23 12.43 -22.13 3.19
C ALA A 23 11.03 -22.15 2.54
N PRO A 24 10.14 -23.12 2.83
CA PRO A 24 8.79 -23.12 2.23
C PRO A 24 7.95 -21.94 2.69
N VAL A 25 8.07 -21.50 3.95
CA VAL A 25 7.31 -20.36 4.45
C VAL A 25 7.73 -19.06 3.75
N ILE A 26 9.04 -18.88 3.54
CA ILE A 26 9.57 -17.75 2.77
C ILE A 26 9.09 -17.81 1.32
N ALA A 27 9.15 -18.97 0.68
CA ALA A 27 8.72 -19.17 -0.70
C ALA A 27 7.22 -18.84 -0.88
N ASP A 28 6.38 -19.25 0.06
CA ASP A 28 4.95 -18.91 0.07
C ASP A 28 4.75 -17.39 0.09
N ILE A 29 5.42 -16.68 1.00
CA ILE A 29 5.32 -15.21 1.10
C ILE A 29 5.80 -14.55 -0.21
N GLU A 30 6.92 -14.98 -0.76
CA GLU A 30 7.47 -14.43 -2.00
C GLU A 30 6.55 -14.65 -3.20
N SER A 31 5.92 -15.82 -3.28
CA SER A 31 4.91 -16.14 -4.30
C SER A 31 3.74 -15.16 -4.24
N GLU A 32 3.14 -14.95 -3.06
CA GLU A 32 1.99 -14.05 -2.89
C GLU A 32 2.38 -12.57 -3.14
N VAL A 33 3.55 -12.14 -2.68
CA VAL A 33 4.08 -10.81 -3.01
C VAL A 33 4.25 -10.62 -4.52
N THR A 34 4.74 -11.65 -5.22
CA THR A 34 4.90 -11.60 -6.68
C THR A 34 3.56 -11.53 -7.40
N LYS A 35 2.56 -12.30 -6.95
CA LYS A 35 1.18 -12.21 -7.46
C LYS A 35 0.60 -10.81 -7.27
N ALA A 36 0.76 -10.23 -6.09
CA ALA A 36 0.30 -8.86 -5.84
C ALA A 36 0.97 -7.85 -6.78
N LYS A 37 2.28 -7.95 -6.99
CA LYS A 37 3.03 -7.07 -7.89
C LYS A 37 2.60 -7.17 -9.36
N SER A 38 2.11 -8.33 -9.79
CA SER A 38 1.65 -8.53 -11.17
C SER A 38 0.31 -7.83 -11.47
N ILE A 39 -0.43 -7.39 -10.44
CA ILE A 39 -1.68 -6.67 -10.60
C ILE A 39 -1.38 -5.24 -11.08
N LYS A 40 -2.05 -4.79 -12.13
CA LYS A 40 -1.92 -3.44 -12.65
C LYS A 40 -2.27 -2.40 -11.58
N ARG A 41 -1.47 -1.34 -11.48
CA ARG A 41 -1.63 -0.30 -10.44
C ARG A 41 -2.93 0.47 -10.57
N GLU A 42 -3.41 0.63 -11.81
CA GLU A 42 -4.66 1.32 -12.13
C GLU A 42 -5.91 0.54 -11.68
N ASN A 43 -5.76 -0.76 -11.43
CA ASN A 43 -6.86 -1.57 -10.89
C ASN A 43 -6.91 -1.43 -9.37
N ALA A 44 -7.45 -0.31 -8.91
CA ALA A 44 -7.52 0.06 -7.51
C ALA A 44 -8.14 -1.04 -6.63
N SER A 45 -9.29 -1.57 -7.01
CA SER A 45 -9.99 -2.61 -6.23
C SER A 45 -9.17 -3.89 -6.10
N ALA A 46 -8.53 -4.35 -7.18
CA ALA A 46 -7.68 -5.53 -7.15
C ALA A 46 -6.42 -5.29 -6.29
N ARG A 47 -5.81 -4.10 -6.37
CA ARG A 47 -4.68 -3.72 -5.53
C ARG A 47 -5.05 -3.68 -4.04
N TYR A 48 -6.21 -3.12 -3.68
CA TYR A 48 -6.69 -3.13 -2.30
C TYR A 48 -6.89 -4.55 -1.78
N ASN A 49 -7.58 -5.40 -2.56
CA ASN A 49 -7.82 -6.80 -2.18
C ASN A 49 -6.52 -7.58 -2.00
N ALA A 50 -5.54 -7.38 -2.89
CA ALA A 50 -4.20 -7.97 -2.75
C ALA A 50 -3.51 -7.50 -1.46
N GLY A 51 -3.57 -6.20 -1.14
CA GLY A 51 -3.05 -5.66 0.11
C GLY A 51 -3.67 -6.30 1.35
N VAL A 52 -4.99 -6.50 1.35
CA VAL A 52 -5.71 -7.18 2.45
C VAL A 52 -5.30 -8.66 2.56
N GLN A 53 -5.15 -9.36 1.42
CA GLN A 53 -4.68 -10.75 1.40
C GLN A 53 -3.25 -10.86 1.97
N LEU A 54 -2.33 -9.98 1.53
CA LEU A 54 -0.97 -9.92 2.06
C LEU A 54 -0.94 -9.60 3.56
N MET A 55 -1.82 -8.71 4.02
CA MET A 55 -1.94 -8.40 5.45
C MET A 55 -2.36 -9.63 6.27
N ASN A 56 -3.32 -10.43 5.79
CA ASN A 56 -3.75 -11.66 6.45
C ASN A 56 -2.67 -12.74 6.40
N LEU A 57 -1.97 -12.88 5.28
CA LEU A 57 -0.82 -13.77 5.15
C LEU A 57 0.28 -13.40 6.15
N ALA A 58 0.60 -12.10 6.27
CA ALA A 58 1.63 -11.61 7.17
C ALA A 58 1.35 -11.98 8.63
N LYS A 59 0.10 -11.82 9.09
CA LYS A 59 -0.30 -12.21 10.46
C LYS A 59 0.05 -13.65 10.78
N ASN A 60 -0.16 -14.55 9.86
CA ASN A 60 0.05 -15.99 10.05
C ASN A 60 1.53 -16.37 9.83
N LYS A 61 2.07 -16.07 8.64
CA LYS A 61 3.38 -16.53 8.20
C LYS A 61 4.55 -15.88 8.92
N LEU A 62 4.47 -14.57 9.22
CA LEU A 62 5.52 -13.91 10.00
C LEU A 62 5.53 -14.37 11.46
N THR A 63 4.35 -14.71 12.02
CA THR A 63 4.28 -15.31 13.36
C THR A 63 4.91 -16.70 13.36
N GLU A 64 4.69 -17.50 12.32
CA GLU A 64 5.33 -18.80 12.13
C GLU A 64 6.87 -18.64 12.02
N LEU A 65 7.33 -17.71 11.16
CA LEU A 65 8.76 -17.44 11.01
C LEU A 65 9.42 -16.97 12.31
N LYS A 66 8.76 -16.14 13.12
CA LYS A 66 9.29 -15.69 14.42
C LYS A 66 9.54 -16.83 15.40
N LYS A 67 8.80 -17.94 15.32
CA LYS A 67 9.05 -19.15 16.12
C LYS A 67 10.29 -19.93 15.68
N LEU A 68 10.66 -19.78 14.40
CA LEU A 68 11.80 -20.48 13.80
C LEU A 68 13.06 -19.62 13.74
N LEU A 69 12.90 -18.33 13.51
CA LEU A 69 13.98 -17.36 13.32
C LEU A 69 13.96 -16.34 14.48
N VAL A 70 15.13 -15.97 14.96
CA VAL A 70 15.27 -14.85 15.89
C VAL A 70 14.95 -13.57 15.09
N GLY A 71 14.32 -12.56 15.72
CA GLY A 71 13.91 -11.33 15.05
C GLY A 71 15.06 -10.52 14.42
N SER A 72 16.31 -10.77 14.81
CA SER A 72 17.53 -10.23 14.21
C SER A 72 18.05 -11.04 13.03
N ASP A 73 17.44 -12.20 12.70
CA ASP A 73 17.84 -13.01 11.54
C ASP A 73 17.57 -12.23 10.25
N MET A 74 18.59 -12.04 9.44
CA MET A 74 18.51 -11.26 8.20
C MET A 74 17.41 -11.78 7.25
N ARG A 75 17.19 -13.08 7.20
CA ARG A 75 16.13 -13.68 6.36
C ARG A 75 14.75 -13.21 6.79
N TYR A 76 14.52 -13.14 8.11
CA TYR A 76 13.28 -12.60 8.66
C TYR A 76 13.11 -11.11 8.29
N GLN A 77 14.17 -10.31 8.47
CA GLN A 77 14.12 -8.88 8.15
C GLN A 77 13.81 -8.64 6.66
N ILE A 78 14.53 -9.32 5.77
CA ILE A 78 14.34 -9.18 4.32
C ILE A 78 12.91 -9.51 3.91
N ILE A 79 12.38 -10.64 4.39
CA ILE A 79 11.04 -11.07 3.98
C ILE A 79 9.93 -10.20 4.60
N ALA A 80 10.11 -9.75 5.83
CA ALA A 80 9.19 -8.84 6.50
C ALA A 80 9.13 -7.48 5.80
N ASP A 81 10.29 -6.92 5.43
CA ASP A 81 10.38 -5.67 4.68
C ASP A 81 9.78 -5.79 3.28
N LYS A 82 10.08 -6.88 2.57
CA LYS A 82 9.53 -7.16 1.23
C LYS A 82 8.00 -7.22 1.25
N LEU A 83 7.46 -7.94 2.24
CA LEU A 83 6.02 -8.09 2.43
C LEU A 83 5.35 -6.78 2.85
N GLY A 84 5.91 -6.09 3.86
CA GLY A 84 5.40 -4.82 4.35
C GLY A 84 5.42 -3.71 3.29
N LEU A 85 6.50 -3.61 2.51
CA LEU A 85 6.60 -2.63 1.43
C LEU A 85 5.61 -2.90 0.29
N GLU A 86 5.27 -4.15 0.01
CA GLU A 86 4.23 -4.46 -0.98
C GLU A 86 2.84 -4.13 -0.45
N ILE A 87 2.55 -4.39 0.82
CA ILE A 87 1.29 -3.95 1.45
C ILE A 87 1.16 -2.43 1.41
N LEU A 88 2.25 -1.70 1.71
CA LEU A 88 2.31 -0.24 1.58
C LEU A 88 2.00 0.19 0.15
N GLN A 89 2.64 -0.43 -0.85
CA GLN A 89 2.44 -0.09 -2.25
C GLN A 89 1.00 -0.34 -2.71
N CYS A 90 0.37 -1.43 -2.26
CA CYS A 90 -1.04 -1.69 -2.51
C CYS A 90 -1.93 -0.57 -1.95
N GLY A 91 -1.63 -0.06 -0.77
CA GLY A 91 -2.36 1.08 -0.18
C GLY A 91 -2.17 2.37 -0.98
N ILE A 92 -0.94 2.65 -1.45
CA ILE A 92 -0.64 3.82 -2.29
C ILE A 92 -1.38 3.73 -3.63
N ASP A 93 -1.28 2.59 -4.31
CA ASP A 93 -1.91 2.39 -5.63
C ASP A 93 -3.44 2.49 -5.51
N TYR A 94 -4.02 1.93 -4.44
CA TYR A 94 -5.45 2.06 -4.17
C TYR A 94 -5.87 3.51 -3.98
N TYR A 95 -5.19 4.26 -3.12
CA TYR A 95 -5.52 5.66 -2.87
C TYR A 95 -5.44 6.51 -4.14
N ASN A 96 -4.39 6.32 -4.94
CA ASN A 96 -4.14 7.14 -6.13
C ASN A 96 -5.11 6.86 -7.29
N ASN A 97 -5.68 5.65 -7.37
CA ASN A 97 -6.48 5.21 -8.51
C ASN A 97 -7.94 4.91 -8.14
N SER A 98 -8.31 5.02 -6.85
CA SER A 98 -9.67 4.75 -6.41
C SER A 98 -10.55 5.99 -6.52
N GLU A 99 -11.77 5.75 -6.94
CA GLU A 99 -12.83 6.75 -6.88
C GLU A 99 -13.67 6.69 -5.60
N ASP A 100 -13.34 5.77 -4.68
CA ASP A 100 -14.02 5.62 -3.40
C ASP A 100 -13.79 6.86 -2.52
N ALA A 101 -14.84 7.43 -1.94
CA ALA A 101 -14.71 8.57 -1.03
C ALA A 101 -13.90 8.21 0.22
N ASP A 102 -14.03 6.96 0.69
CA ASP A 102 -13.30 6.43 1.86
C ASP A 102 -11.91 5.86 1.51
N ALA A 103 -11.38 6.15 0.30
CA ALA A 103 -10.11 5.59 -0.16
C ALA A 103 -8.95 5.90 0.80
N ALA A 104 -8.89 7.11 1.34
CA ALA A 104 -7.83 7.52 2.27
C ALA A 104 -7.83 6.69 3.56
N HIS A 105 -8.98 6.43 4.16
CA HIS A 105 -9.08 5.63 5.38
C HIS A 105 -8.80 4.15 5.12
N LYS A 106 -9.25 3.61 3.99
CA LYS A 106 -8.94 2.23 3.59
C LYS A 106 -7.45 2.04 3.31
N ALA A 107 -6.82 2.97 2.59
CA ALA A 107 -5.38 2.97 2.36
C ALA A 107 -4.59 3.11 3.67
N MET A 108 -5.05 3.95 4.60
CA MET A 108 -4.43 4.13 5.91
C MET A 108 -4.37 2.82 6.70
N LYS A 109 -5.39 1.97 6.63
CA LYS A 109 -5.38 0.64 7.29
C LYS A 109 -4.23 -0.23 6.77
N LEU A 110 -4.02 -0.28 5.44
CA LEU A 110 -2.92 -1.03 4.83
C LEU A 110 -1.57 -0.43 5.18
N GLN A 111 -1.40 0.89 5.09
CA GLN A 111 -0.14 1.58 5.36
C GLN A 111 0.28 1.47 6.82
N SER A 112 -0.67 1.63 7.76
CA SER A 112 -0.40 1.47 9.20
C SER A 112 0.01 0.04 9.53
N TYR A 113 -0.63 -0.95 8.91
CA TYR A 113 -0.23 -2.34 9.08
C TYR A 113 1.16 -2.61 8.49
N ALA A 114 1.45 -2.11 7.29
CA ALA A 114 2.77 -2.20 6.68
C ALA A 114 3.86 -1.65 7.60
N GLN A 115 3.63 -0.48 8.21
CA GLN A 115 4.54 0.13 9.17
C GLN A 115 4.81 -0.75 10.40
N SER A 116 3.83 -1.54 10.84
CA SER A 116 3.99 -2.47 11.97
C SER A 116 4.78 -3.74 11.62
N VAL A 117 4.87 -4.07 10.34
CA VAL A 117 5.51 -5.31 9.84
C VAL A 117 6.98 -5.10 9.52
N VAL A 118 7.33 -3.97 8.92
CA VAL A 118 8.70 -3.69 8.45
C VAL A 118 9.70 -3.58 9.61
N VAL A 119 10.92 -4.09 9.39
CA VAL A 119 11.98 -4.17 10.40
C VAL A 119 13.15 -3.26 10.07
N GLY A 120 13.58 -3.23 8.81
CA GLY A 120 14.71 -2.43 8.35
C GLY A 120 14.43 -0.94 8.39
N GLN A 121 15.45 -0.12 8.70
CA GLN A 121 15.29 1.32 8.89
C GLN A 121 14.74 2.02 7.64
N MET A 122 15.29 1.72 6.46
CA MET A 122 14.81 2.32 5.20
C MET A 122 13.33 2.02 4.92
N ALA A 123 12.89 0.78 5.21
CA ALA A 123 11.50 0.40 5.04
C ALA A 123 10.59 1.11 6.04
N LYS A 124 11.03 1.25 7.30
CA LYS A 124 10.32 2.01 8.33
C LYS A 124 10.16 3.48 7.96
N ASP A 125 11.23 4.12 7.48
CA ASP A 125 11.21 5.53 7.09
C ASP A 125 10.25 5.74 5.91
N ARG A 126 10.26 4.85 4.92
CA ARG A 126 9.34 4.90 3.80
C ARG A 126 7.88 4.73 4.23
N CYS A 127 7.60 3.75 5.10
CA CYS A 127 6.24 3.54 5.64
C CYS A 127 5.79 4.76 6.42
N LYS A 128 6.64 5.31 7.31
CA LYS A 128 6.34 6.50 8.10
C LYS A 128 6.01 7.70 7.23
N GLN A 129 6.86 8.01 6.24
CA GLN A 129 6.63 9.13 5.33
C GLN A 129 5.26 9.05 4.64
N ASN A 130 4.92 7.89 4.08
CA ASN A 130 3.64 7.70 3.40
C ASN A 130 2.45 7.78 4.36
N THR A 131 2.57 7.18 5.55
CA THR A 131 1.54 7.25 6.58
C THR A 131 1.31 8.68 7.06
N ASP A 132 2.38 9.47 7.24
CA ASP A 132 2.28 10.86 7.68
C ASP A 132 1.66 11.77 6.60
N ILE A 133 1.95 11.52 5.32
CA ILE A 133 1.28 12.20 4.20
C ILE A 133 -0.21 11.90 4.24
N LEU A 134 -0.59 10.63 4.33
CA LEU A 134 -1.98 10.22 4.30
C LEU A 134 -2.77 10.71 5.53
N LYS A 135 -2.12 10.80 6.70
CA LYS A 135 -2.72 11.42 7.91
C LYS A 135 -3.08 12.89 7.68
N LYS A 136 -2.19 13.66 7.03
CA LYS A 136 -2.48 15.06 6.69
C LYS A 136 -3.67 15.17 5.75
N ILE A 137 -3.71 14.33 4.72
CA ILE A 137 -4.84 14.28 3.79
C ILE A 137 -6.15 13.96 4.53
N ILE A 138 -6.15 12.94 5.40
CA ILE A 138 -7.34 12.57 6.18
C ILE A 138 -7.79 13.71 7.12
N ALA A 139 -6.85 14.44 7.70
CA ALA A 139 -7.18 15.58 8.58
C ALA A 139 -7.84 16.76 7.84
N GLU A 140 -7.66 16.83 6.52
CA GLU A 140 -8.28 17.84 5.65
C GLU A 140 -9.60 17.36 5.01
N LEU A 141 -9.94 16.08 5.17
CA LEU A 141 -11.20 15.55 4.64
C LEU A 141 -12.39 16.04 5.49
N PRO A 142 -13.56 16.25 4.85
CA PRO A 142 -14.79 16.48 5.57
C PRO A 142 -15.19 15.25 6.43
N PRO A 143 -16.12 15.41 7.38
CA PRO A 143 -16.65 14.28 8.16
C PRO A 143 -17.10 13.12 7.28
N MET A 144 -16.97 11.89 7.79
CA MET A 144 -17.29 10.65 7.05
C MET A 144 -18.70 10.64 6.48
N GLU A 145 -19.64 11.27 7.20
CA GLU A 145 -21.06 11.31 6.87
C GLU A 145 -21.37 12.10 5.59
N VAL A 146 -20.47 13.03 5.20
CA VAL A 146 -20.66 13.89 4.02
C VAL A 146 -19.58 13.69 2.94
N LEU A 147 -18.74 12.69 3.08
CA LEU A 147 -17.64 12.44 2.13
C LEU A 147 -18.11 12.18 0.70
N GLU A 148 -19.20 11.43 0.51
CA GLU A 148 -19.74 11.14 -0.81
C GLU A 148 -20.32 12.39 -1.47
N GLU A 149 -21.07 13.19 -0.71
CA GLU A 149 -21.65 14.45 -1.18
C GLU A 149 -20.55 15.45 -1.56
N ASP A 150 -19.53 15.61 -0.70
CA ASP A 150 -18.37 16.46 -0.98
C ASP A 150 -17.67 16.04 -2.26
N LYS A 151 -17.46 14.75 -2.46
CA LYS A 151 -16.84 14.21 -3.66
C LYS A 151 -17.66 14.47 -4.92
N ILE A 152 -19.00 14.33 -4.84
CA ILE A 152 -19.90 14.63 -5.95
C ILE A 152 -19.83 16.12 -6.29
N ILE A 153 -19.88 16.99 -5.29
CA ILE A 153 -19.77 18.45 -5.45
C ILE A 153 -18.44 18.81 -6.12
N ASN A 154 -17.33 18.31 -5.59
CA ASN A 154 -15.99 18.59 -6.12
C ASN A 154 -15.82 18.08 -7.57
N ARG A 155 -16.39 16.91 -7.89
CA ARG A 155 -16.37 16.35 -9.24
C ARG A 155 -17.19 17.25 -10.21
N THR A 156 -18.35 17.69 -9.77
CA THR A 156 -19.22 18.59 -10.53
C THR A 156 -18.55 19.94 -10.78
N LEU A 157 -17.95 20.54 -9.76
CA LEU A 157 -17.22 21.80 -9.87
C LEU A 157 -16.03 21.70 -10.83
N LYS A 158 -15.23 20.61 -10.75
CA LYS A 158 -14.15 20.36 -11.69
C LYS A 158 -14.64 20.24 -13.13
N SER A 159 -15.73 19.50 -13.36
CA SER A 159 -16.34 19.36 -14.68
C SER A 159 -16.81 20.73 -15.22
N PHE A 160 -17.43 21.53 -14.37
CA PHE A 160 -17.87 22.88 -14.71
C PHE A 160 -16.70 23.80 -15.08
N ALA A 161 -15.63 23.76 -14.28
CA ALA A 161 -14.42 24.54 -14.56
C ALA A 161 -13.79 24.17 -15.93
N VAL A 162 -13.75 22.88 -16.28
CA VAL A 162 -13.29 22.41 -17.60
C VAL A 162 -14.19 22.94 -18.72
N GLN A 163 -15.52 22.85 -18.55
CA GLN A 163 -16.48 23.38 -19.54
C GLN A 163 -16.35 24.89 -19.75
N VAL A 164 -16.18 25.63 -18.66
CA VAL A 164 -15.96 27.10 -18.72
C VAL A 164 -14.66 27.39 -19.47
N LYS A 165 -13.57 26.68 -19.16
CA LYS A 165 -12.29 26.86 -19.85
C LYS A 165 -12.40 26.54 -21.35
N THR A 166 -13.09 25.46 -21.72
CA THR A 166 -13.32 25.09 -23.12
C THR A 166 -14.10 26.17 -23.85
N LYS A 167 -15.20 26.66 -23.26
CA LYS A 167 -16.00 27.75 -23.87
C LYS A 167 -15.24 29.06 -23.99
N LYS A 168 -14.38 29.40 -23.04
CA LYS A 168 -13.50 30.57 -23.13
C LYS A 168 -12.52 30.42 -24.31
N LEU A 169 -11.91 29.26 -24.48
CA LEU A 169 -11.01 28.95 -25.60
C LEU A 169 -11.74 29.04 -26.95
N GLU A 170 -12.95 28.47 -27.05
CA GLU A 170 -13.76 28.57 -28.30
C GLU A 170 -14.09 30.03 -28.64
N ARG A 171 -14.43 30.83 -27.64
CA ARG A 171 -14.68 32.27 -27.81
C ARG A 171 -13.41 33.01 -28.24
N ALA A 172 -12.27 32.76 -27.62
CA ALA A 172 -11.01 33.38 -27.98
C ALA A 172 -10.66 33.05 -29.44
N ARG A 173 -10.81 31.79 -29.86
CA ARG A 173 -10.60 31.38 -31.27
C ARG A 173 -11.56 32.08 -32.23
N TYR A 174 -12.83 32.21 -31.88
CA TYR A 174 -13.83 32.89 -32.73
C TYR A 174 -13.48 34.36 -32.95
N TYR A 175 -12.94 35.05 -31.93
CA TYR A 175 -12.54 36.45 -32.00
C TYR A 175 -11.08 36.68 -32.41
N GLY A 176 -10.32 35.61 -32.74
CA GLY A 176 -8.91 35.70 -33.13
C GLY A 176 -7.98 36.17 -32.02
N LEU A 177 -8.37 35.97 -30.77
CA LEU A 177 -7.55 36.31 -29.61
C LEU A 177 -6.53 35.23 -29.30
N PRO A 178 -5.32 35.59 -28.83
CA PRO A 178 -4.31 34.59 -28.42
C PRO A 178 -4.81 33.74 -27.26
N GLU A 179 -4.50 32.42 -27.26
CA GLU A 179 -4.94 31.47 -26.22
C GLU A 179 -4.43 31.83 -24.81
N THR A 180 -3.34 32.59 -24.75
CA THR A 180 -2.74 33.09 -23.49
C THR A 180 -3.60 34.13 -22.75
N SER A 181 -4.54 34.77 -23.43
CA SER A 181 -5.45 35.76 -22.81
C SER A 181 -6.72 35.14 -22.19
N VAL A 182 -6.81 33.81 -22.18
CA VAL A 182 -8.01 33.08 -21.70
C VAL A 182 -8.12 33.08 -20.17
N ASP A 183 -7.02 33.25 -19.47
CA ASP A 183 -7.03 33.26 -18.00
C ASP A 183 -7.40 34.64 -17.43
N ASP A 184 -7.43 35.70 -18.26
CA ASP A 184 -7.80 37.09 -17.90
C ASP A 184 -9.25 37.45 -18.29
N LEU A 185 -10.02 36.52 -18.86
CA LEU A 185 -11.43 36.65 -19.21
C LEU A 185 -12.33 35.91 -18.22
#